data_db1799b0167d3b78f182422feea4a280
#
_entry.id   db1799b0167d3b78f182422feea4a280
#
_cell.length_a   1.000
_cell.length_b   1.000
_cell.length_c   1.000
_cell.angle_alpha   90.00
_cell.angle_beta   90.00
_cell.angle_gamma   90.00
#
_symmetry.space_group_name_H-M   'P 1'
#
loop_
_entity.id
_entity.type
_entity.pdbx_description
1 polymer ?
#
loop_
_entity_poly.entity_id
_entity_poly.type
_entity_poly.pdbx_seq_one_letter_code
_entity_poly.pdbx_strand_id
1 'polypeptide(L)'
;RDTDRSRGLGDVYKRQGLVMLLPHGYEGQGPEHSSARLERYLQLCAEQNMQVCIPSTPAQVYHMLRRQAIRKMRRPLIGISPKSLLRHPLAVSSLDELVNGTFQTVIGEIDNIDPKQVKRVVLCSGKVYYDLLEQRRANNQTDVAIIRIEQLYPYPHEDVKKALEPYAHVTDYVWCQEEPLNQGAWYCSKHNFDSSLPEHVKLKYAGRPASASPAVGYMSLHTKQQKQLVEDLSLIHI
;
A
#
# COMPACT_ATOMS: atom_id res chain seq x y z
N ARG A 1 16.08 -24.08 -29.76
CA ARG A 1 17.10 -23.01 -29.71
C ARG A 1 16.40 -21.71 -29.44
N ASP A 2 16.38 -21.30 -28.20
CA ASP A 2 15.99 -19.96 -27.85
C ASP A 2 17.11 -19.03 -28.29
N THR A 3 16.96 -18.53 -29.49
CA THR A 3 17.81 -17.49 -30.01
C THR A 3 17.43 -16.15 -29.38
N ASP A 4 18.28 -15.16 -29.52
CA ASP A 4 17.97 -13.80 -29.01
C ASP A 4 16.66 -13.24 -29.59
N ARG A 5 16.19 -13.74 -30.72
CA ARG A 5 14.88 -13.41 -31.29
C ARG A 5 13.71 -13.96 -30.47
N SER A 6 13.88 -15.13 -29.85
CA SER A 6 12.84 -15.73 -29.05
C SER A 6 12.87 -15.21 -27.60
N ARG A 7 13.92 -14.52 -27.19
CA ARG A 7 13.99 -13.93 -25.84
C ARG A 7 12.83 -13.01 -25.56
N GLY A 8 12.44 -12.15 -26.49
CA GLY A 8 11.28 -11.29 -26.31
C GLY A 8 9.99 -12.08 -26.19
N LEU A 9 9.71 -12.99 -27.10
CA LEU A 9 8.50 -13.82 -27.10
C LEU A 9 8.56 -14.93 -26.05
N GLY A 10 9.70 -15.61 -25.94
CA GLY A 10 9.90 -16.64 -24.92
C GLY A 10 9.85 -16.08 -23.52
N ASP A 11 10.41 -14.91 -23.28
CA ASP A 11 10.33 -14.21 -22.02
C ASP A 11 8.90 -13.76 -21.68
N VAL A 12 8.17 -13.23 -22.64
CA VAL A 12 6.76 -12.89 -22.47
C VAL A 12 5.95 -14.13 -22.12
N TYR A 13 6.20 -15.24 -22.82
CA TYR A 13 5.53 -16.51 -22.57
C TYR A 13 5.91 -17.10 -21.20
N LYS A 14 7.19 -17.09 -20.85
CA LYS A 14 7.70 -17.63 -19.58
C LYS A 14 7.37 -16.74 -18.38
N ARG A 15 7.22 -15.44 -18.56
CA ARG A 15 6.85 -14.49 -17.50
C ARG A 15 5.39 -14.55 -17.10
N GLN A 16 4.58 -15.31 -17.80
CA GLN A 16 3.11 -15.33 -17.60
C GLN A 16 2.67 -15.68 -16.18
N GLY A 17 3.43 -16.49 -15.48
CA GLY A 17 3.15 -16.91 -14.12
C GLY A 17 4.13 -16.36 -13.07
N LEU A 18 5.06 -15.47 -13.46
CA LEU A 18 6.07 -14.97 -12.52
C LEU A 18 5.40 -14.24 -11.35
N VAL A 19 5.73 -14.71 -10.17
CA VAL A 19 5.37 -14.07 -8.89
C VAL A 19 6.65 -13.84 -8.12
N MET A 20 6.88 -12.60 -7.73
CA MET A 20 7.96 -12.22 -6.83
C MET A 20 7.35 -11.74 -5.52
N LEU A 21 7.54 -12.50 -4.46
CA LEU A 21 7.17 -12.10 -3.10
C LEU A 21 8.42 -11.53 -2.44
N LEU A 22 8.43 -10.24 -2.26
CA LEU A 22 9.61 -9.52 -1.79
C LEU A 22 9.41 -9.03 -0.36
N PRO A 23 10.35 -9.35 0.55
CA PRO A 23 10.28 -8.84 1.90
C PRO A 23 10.52 -7.34 1.89
N HIS A 24 9.53 -6.60 2.35
CA HIS A 24 9.62 -5.15 2.47
C HIS A 24 8.71 -4.71 3.61
N GLY A 25 9.31 -4.17 4.61
CA GLY A 25 8.65 -3.50 5.69
C GLY A 25 9.69 -2.66 6.38
N TYR A 26 9.39 -1.41 6.63
CA TYR A 26 10.28 -0.52 7.38
C TYR A 26 10.18 -0.87 8.87
N GLU A 27 10.75 -2.02 9.26
CA GLU A 27 10.51 -2.69 10.54
C GLU A 27 11.69 -2.57 11.52
N GLY A 28 12.74 -1.86 11.15
CA GLY A 28 13.95 -1.74 11.98
C GLY A 28 14.78 -3.01 12.12
N GLN A 29 14.53 -4.03 11.29
CA GLN A 29 15.24 -5.31 11.34
C GLN A 29 16.50 -5.36 10.48
N GLY A 30 16.86 -4.26 9.86
CA GLY A 30 18.04 -4.15 9.00
C GLY A 30 17.73 -4.09 7.50
N PRO A 31 18.77 -3.89 6.67
CA PRO A 31 18.62 -3.65 5.23
C PRO A 31 18.03 -4.85 4.48
N GLU A 32 18.31 -6.08 4.89
CA GLU A 32 17.84 -7.30 4.23
C GLU A 32 16.32 -7.43 4.23
N HIS A 33 15.66 -6.90 5.24
CA HIS A 33 14.21 -6.94 5.40
C HIS A 33 13.49 -5.73 4.76
N SER A 34 14.24 -4.76 4.26
CA SER A 34 13.75 -3.53 3.63
C SER A 34 14.33 -3.33 2.22
N SER A 35 14.92 -4.37 1.63
CA SER A 35 15.70 -4.26 0.40
C SER A 35 14.90 -4.31 -0.89
N ALA A 36 13.61 -4.58 -0.85
CA ALA A 36 12.79 -4.76 -2.04
C ALA A 36 12.67 -3.51 -2.93
N ARG A 37 12.81 -2.31 -2.37
CA ARG A 37 12.82 -1.04 -3.11
C ARG A 37 11.60 -0.86 -3.99
N LEU A 38 10.45 -0.67 -3.36
CA LEU A 38 9.15 -0.46 -4.00
C LEU A 38 9.21 0.60 -5.12
N GLU A 39 9.88 1.71 -4.88
CA GLU A 39 10.04 2.81 -5.83
C GLU A 39 10.69 2.40 -7.15
N ARG A 40 11.62 1.44 -7.13
CA ARG A 40 12.28 0.97 -8.35
C ARG A 40 11.34 0.17 -9.23
N TYR A 41 10.49 -0.67 -8.64
CA TYR A 41 9.48 -1.39 -9.41
C TYR A 41 8.46 -0.41 -9.99
N LEU A 42 8.01 0.57 -9.22
CA LEU A 42 7.07 1.59 -9.71
C LEU A 42 7.68 2.44 -10.84
N GLN A 43 8.97 2.75 -10.79
CA GLN A 43 9.67 3.44 -11.88
C GLN A 43 9.70 2.65 -13.20
N LEU A 44 9.71 1.31 -13.11
CA LEU A 44 9.72 0.42 -14.27
C LEU A 44 8.31 0.14 -14.81
N CYS A 45 7.28 0.63 -14.16
CA CYS A 45 5.90 0.40 -14.53
C CYS A 45 5.46 1.30 -15.67
N ALA A 46 5.07 0.68 -16.80
CA ALA A 46 4.45 1.35 -17.94
C ALA A 46 3.61 0.35 -18.74
N GLU A 47 2.61 0.80 -19.46
CA GLU A 47 1.83 -0.02 -20.41
C GLU A 47 1.27 -1.31 -19.78
N GLN A 48 0.99 -1.28 -18.50
CA GLN A 48 0.53 -2.44 -17.71
C GLN A 48 1.48 -3.65 -17.78
N ASN A 49 2.79 -3.40 -17.86
CA ASN A 49 3.83 -4.43 -18.02
C ASN A 49 3.96 -5.38 -16.82
N MET A 50 3.57 -4.96 -15.63
CA MET A 50 3.59 -5.76 -14.40
C MET A 50 2.46 -5.36 -13.45
N GLN A 51 2.37 -6.03 -12.32
CA GLN A 51 1.50 -5.65 -11.21
C GLN A 51 2.36 -5.44 -9.97
N VAL A 52 2.10 -4.37 -9.22
CA VAL A 52 2.75 -4.09 -7.95
C VAL A 52 1.67 -4.00 -6.88
N CYS A 53 1.71 -4.95 -5.94
CA CYS A 53 0.70 -5.09 -4.89
C CYS A 53 1.36 -5.16 -3.51
N ILE A 54 0.68 -4.61 -2.52
CA ILE A 54 1.06 -4.67 -1.11
C ILE A 54 -0.12 -5.23 -0.31
N PRO A 55 -0.31 -6.56 -0.30
CA PRO A 55 -1.44 -7.16 0.39
C PRO A 55 -1.30 -7.01 1.90
N SER A 56 -2.36 -6.55 2.56
CA SER A 56 -2.34 -6.27 3.99
C SER A 56 -3.04 -7.33 4.86
N THR A 57 -3.77 -8.27 4.28
CA THR A 57 -4.45 -9.36 5.01
C THR A 57 -4.19 -10.72 4.40
N PRO A 58 -4.38 -11.85 5.14
CA PRO A 58 -4.26 -13.19 4.59
C PRO A 58 -5.15 -13.44 3.37
N ALA A 59 -6.41 -12.98 3.39
CA ALA A 59 -7.32 -13.11 2.25
C ALA A 59 -6.82 -12.35 1.03
N GLN A 60 -6.24 -11.16 1.21
CA GLN A 60 -5.64 -10.39 0.12
C GLN A 60 -4.44 -11.11 -0.48
N VAL A 61 -3.56 -11.72 0.31
CA VAL A 61 -2.45 -12.54 -0.20
C VAL A 61 -2.98 -13.71 -1.01
N TYR A 62 -3.93 -14.45 -0.47
CA TYR A 62 -4.55 -15.59 -1.14
C TYR A 62 -5.17 -15.18 -2.48
N HIS A 63 -6.02 -14.17 -2.48
CA HIS A 63 -6.71 -13.72 -3.69
C HIS A 63 -5.79 -13.06 -4.71
N MET A 64 -4.73 -12.39 -4.27
CA MET A 64 -3.69 -11.87 -5.15
C MET A 64 -3.03 -13.01 -5.95
N LEU A 65 -2.63 -14.08 -5.27
CA LEU A 65 -2.02 -15.26 -5.90
C LEU A 65 -3.04 -16.03 -6.76
N ARG A 66 -4.25 -16.22 -6.26
CA ARG A 66 -5.34 -16.86 -7.01
C ARG A 66 -5.65 -16.08 -8.29
N ARG A 67 -5.76 -14.75 -8.22
CA ARG A 67 -5.96 -13.88 -9.37
C ARG A 67 -4.86 -14.06 -10.39
N GLN A 68 -3.59 -14.11 -9.96
CA GLN A 68 -2.45 -14.30 -10.86
C GLN A 68 -2.50 -15.65 -11.58
N ALA A 69 -3.00 -16.69 -10.94
CA ALA A 69 -3.11 -18.02 -11.53
C ALA A 69 -4.23 -18.14 -12.56
N ILE A 70 -5.39 -17.51 -12.32
CA ILE A 70 -6.60 -17.73 -13.13
C ILE A 70 -6.85 -16.68 -14.21
N ARG A 71 -6.27 -15.48 -14.11
CA ARG A 71 -6.53 -14.40 -15.07
C ARG A 71 -5.92 -14.70 -16.43
N LYS A 72 -6.62 -14.27 -17.48
CA LYS A 72 -6.17 -14.46 -18.88
C LYS A 72 -4.95 -13.58 -19.23
N MET A 73 -4.96 -12.32 -18.77
CA MET A 73 -3.82 -11.43 -18.94
C MET A 73 -2.71 -11.84 -17.98
N ARG A 74 -1.57 -12.21 -18.52
CA ARG A 74 -0.44 -12.68 -17.75
C ARG A 74 0.69 -11.66 -17.77
N ARG A 75 0.88 -11.02 -16.62
CA ARG A 75 1.95 -10.07 -16.36
C ARG A 75 2.63 -10.45 -15.06
N PRO A 76 3.93 -10.18 -14.88
CA PRO A 76 4.62 -10.41 -13.61
C PRO A 76 3.88 -9.75 -12.45
N LEU A 77 3.79 -10.45 -11.33
CA LEU A 77 3.26 -9.97 -10.09
C LEU A 77 4.39 -9.72 -9.10
N ILE A 78 4.51 -8.50 -8.64
CA ILE A 78 5.42 -8.09 -7.58
C ILE A 78 4.59 -7.89 -6.33
N GLY A 79 4.69 -8.83 -5.40
CA GLY A 79 4.06 -8.76 -4.09
C GLY A 79 5.07 -8.23 -3.07
N ILE A 80 4.79 -7.07 -2.51
CA ILE A 80 5.60 -6.47 -1.45
C ILE A 80 4.93 -6.81 -0.13
N SER A 81 5.62 -7.54 0.73
CA SER A 81 5.03 -8.01 1.98
C SER A 81 5.96 -7.80 3.17
N PRO A 82 5.52 -7.06 4.19
CA PRO A 82 6.26 -6.93 5.43
C PRO A 82 6.18 -8.24 6.23
N LYS A 83 7.28 -8.60 6.87
CA LYS A 83 7.40 -9.84 7.63
C LYS A 83 6.52 -9.87 8.89
N SER A 84 6.35 -8.71 9.52
CA SER A 84 5.56 -8.58 10.75
C SER A 84 4.08 -8.92 10.55
N LEU A 85 3.51 -8.65 9.38
CA LEU A 85 2.10 -8.97 9.10
C LEU A 85 1.78 -10.47 9.18
N LEU A 86 2.76 -11.36 9.02
CA LEU A 86 2.58 -12.80 9.18
C LEU A 86 2.14 -13.21 10.59
N ARG A 87 2.35 -12.34 11.59
CA ARG A 87 2.03 -12.62 12.99
C ARG A 87 1.26 -11.47 13.66
N HIS A 88 0.81 -10.50 12.88
CA HIS A 88 0.11 -9.34 13.44
C HIS A 88 -1.30 -9.73 13.88
N PRO A 89 -1.70 -9.46 15.12
CA PRO A 89 -2.98 -9.94 15.67
C PRO A 89 -4.21 -9.36 14.95
N LEU A 90 -4.10 -8.20 14.35
CA LEU A 90 -5.18 -7.57 13.57
C LEU A 90 -5.14 -7.95 12.08
N ALA A 91 -4.03 -8.51 11.58
CA ALA A 91 -3.93 -8.95 10.19
C ALA A 91 -4.51 -10.36 10.03
N VAL A 92 -5.80 -10.48 10.23
CA VAL A 92 -6.55 -11.75 10.15
C VAL A 92 -7.63 -11.66 9.08
N SER A 93 -8.10 -12.82 8.64
CA SER A 93 -9.20 -12.93 7.68
C SER A 93 -10.13 -14.07 8.08
N SER A 94 -11.40 -13.89 7.84
CA SER A 94 -12.39 -14.95 8.04
C SER A 94 -12.31 -16.01 6.93
N LEU A 95 -12.85 -17.19 7.18
CA LEU A 95 -12.96 -18.22 6.15
C LEU A 95 -13.89 -17.79 5.02
N ASP A 96 -14.90 -16.99 5.31
CA ASP A 96 -15.80 -16.44 4.30
C ASP A 96 -15.07 -15.53 3.32
N GLU A 97 -14.20 -14.65 3.82
CA GLU A 97 -13.35 -13.81 2.97
C GLU A 97 -12.44 -14.63 2.04
N LEU A 98 -11.99 -15.81 2.48
CA LEU A 98 -11.18 -16.71 1.65
C LEU A 98 -12.00 -17.45 0.60
N VAL A 99 -13.23 -17.86 0.93
CA VAL A 99 -14.09 -18.67 0.05
C VAL A 99 -14.84 -17.78 -0.96
N ASN A 100 -15.47 -16.73 -0.49
CA ASN A 100 -16.38 -15.89 -1.28
C ASN A 100 -15.76 -14.55 -1.69
N GLY A 101 -14.58 -14.20 -1.17
CA GLY A 101 -13.90 -12.96 -1.48
C GLY A 101 -13.20 -12.94 -2.84
N THR A 102 -12.63 -11.80 -3.14
CA THR A 102 -11.76 -11.54 -4.29
C THR A 102 -10.63 -10.61 -3.88
N PHE A 103 -9.61 -10.47 -4.71
CA PHE A 103 -8.58 -9.44 -4.47
C PHE A 103 -9.17 -8.05 -4.65
N GLN A 104 -9.15 -7.28 -3.57
CA GLN A 104 -9.56 -5.89 -3.57
C GLN A 104 -8.33 -5.01 -3.82
N THR A 105 -8.38 -4.19 -4.85
CA THR A 105 -7.28 -3.27 -5.17
C THR A 105 -7.21 -2.09 -4.21
N VAL A 106 -8.36 -1.76 -3.60
CA VAL A 106 -8.53 -0.74 -2.57
C VAL A 106 -9.47 -1.31 -1.50
N ILE A 107 -9.14 -1.11 -0.26
CA ILE A 107 -10.00 -1.43 0.88
C ILE A 107 -10.35 -0.13 1.59
N GLY A 108 -11.62 0.19 1.63
CA GLY A 108 -12.15 1.38 2.30
C GLY A 108 -12.07 1.29 3.82
N GLU A 109 -12.72 2.22 4.47
CA GLU A 109 -12.85 2.24 5.93
C GLU A 109 -13.57 0.99 6.43
N ILE A 110 -13.03 0.34 7.46
CA ILE A 110 -13.60 -0.88 8.02
C ILE A 110 -14.35 -0.66 9.34
N ASP A 111 -14.02 0.41 10.07
CA ASP A 111 -14.72 0.72 11.32
C ASP A 111 -16.03 1.47 11.01
N ASN A 112 -17.01 1.29 11.88
CA ASN A 112 -18.31 1.94 11.72
C ASN A 112 -18.23 3.40 12.18
N ILE A 113 -17.65 4.25 11.34
CA ILE A 113 -17.61 5.70 11.55
C ILE A 113 -18.63 6.40 10.62
N ASP A 114 -19.21 7.50 11.08
CA ASP A 114 -20.10 8.31 10.24
C ASP A 114 -19.26 9.09 9.22
N PRO A 115 -19.39 8.81 7.91
CA PRO A 115 -18.62 9.49 6.89
C PRO A 115 -18.78 11.02 6.92
N LYS A 116 -19.94 11.53 7.35
CA LYS A 116 -20.22 12.96 7.42
C LYS A 116 -19.41 13.70 8.50
N GLN A 117 -18.93 12.96 9.49
CA GLN A 117 -18.11 13.51 10.56
C GLN A 117 -16.63 13.47 10.26
N VAL A 118 -16.25 12.78 9.19
CA VAL A 118 -14.84 12.67 8.78
C VAL A 118 -14.33 14.01 8.29
N LYS A 119 -13.21 14.45 8.87
CA LYS A 119 -12.51 15.70 8.52
C LYS A 119 -11.21 15.43 7.76
N ARG A 120 -10.66 14.24 7.90
CA ARG A 120 -9.42 13.82 7.26
C ARG A 120 -9.55 12.43 6.67
N VAL A 121 -9.00 12.24 5.46
CA VAL A 121 -8.84 10.93 4.84
C VAL A 121 -7.36 10.62 4.71
N VAL A 122 -6.94 9.49 5.27
CA VAL A 122 -5.58 8.97 5.17
C VAL A 122 -5.55 7.83 4.16
N LEU A 123 -4.78 8.01 3.10
CA LEU A 123 -4.46 6.97 2.13
C LEU A 123 -3.15 6.32 2.53
N CYS A 124 -3.08 5.01 2.60
CA CYS A 124 -1.86 4.29 2.95
C CYS A 124 -1.75 2.96 2.23
N SER A 125 -0.63 2.29 2.39
CA SER A 125 -0.40 0.95 1.84
C SER A 125 0.45 0.13 2.81
N GLY A 126 0.15 -1.17 2.93
CA GLY A 126 0.93 -2.08 3.76
C GLY A 126 0.71 -1.95 5.27
N LYS A 127 1.77 -2.23 6.01
CA LYS A 127 1.75 -2.43 7.47
C LYS A 127 1.35 -1.17 8.27
N VAL A 128 1.72 0.01 7.80
CA VAL A 128 1.42 1.29 8.49
C VAL A 128 -0.07 1.47 8.78
N TYR A 129 -0.92 0.83 7.99
CA TYR A 129 -2.36 0.80 8.24
C TYR A 129 -2.70 0.35 9.66
N TYR A 130 -2.06 -0.71 10.14
CA TYR A 130 -2.36 -1.27 11.47
C TYR A 130 -1.92 -0.36 12.60
N ASP A 131 -0.75 0.28 12.46
CA ASP A 131 -0.27 1.26 13.43
C ASP A 131 -1.25 2.45 13.53
N LEU A 132 -1.74 2.93 12.38
CA LEU A 132 -2.75 4.00 12.31
C LEU A 132 -4.08 3.57 12.92
N LEU A 133 -4.53 2.36 12.61
CA LEU A 133 -5.79 1.81 13.11
C LEU A 133 -5.78 1.65 14.63
N GLU A 134 -4.69 1.08 15.18
CA GLU A 134 -4.52 0.92 16.62
C GLU A 134 -4.52 2.27 17.35
N GLN A 135 -3.77 3.25 16.84
CA GLN A 135 -3.73 4.59 17.42
C GLN A 135 -5.08 5.29 17.35
N ARG A 136 -5.76 5.22 16.20
CA ARG A 136 -7.11 5.79 16.04
C ARG A 136 -8.10 5.20 17.04
N ARG A 137 -8.10 3.88 17.19
CA ARG A 137 -8.97 3.17 18.13
C ARG A 137 -8.61 3.48 19.58
N ALA A 138 -7.34 3.56 19.94
CA ALA A 138 -6.88 3.93 21.26
C ALA A 138 -7.34 5.35 21.67
N ASN A 139 -7.37 6.26 20.71
CA ASN A 139 -7.83 7.64 20.90
C ASN A 139 -9.36 7.80 20.77
N ASN A 140 -10.11 6.74 20.46
CA ASN A 140 -11.55 6.81 20.13
C ASN A 140 -11.85 7.87 19.06
N GLN A 141 -10.96 8.03 18.08
CA GLN A 141 -11.06 9.06 17.06
C GLN A 141 -11.97 8.61 15.92
N THR A 142 -13.02 9.37 15.63
CA THR A 142 -14.05 9.04 14.64
C THR A 142 -14.07 10.00 13.43
N ASP A 143 -13.21 11.00 13.44
CA ASP A 143 -13.15 12.04 12.39
C ASP A 143 -12.04 11.80 11.35
N VAL A 144 -11.39 10.65 11.37
CA VAL A 144 -10.36 10.22 10.42
C VAL A 144 -10.73 8.89 9.79
N ALA A 145 -10.86 8.87 8.46
CA ALA A 145 -11.02 7.63 7.68
C ALA A 145 -9.66 7.15 7.15
N ILE A 146 -9.43 5.84 7.16
CA ILE A 146 -8.19 5.22 6.67
C ILE A 146 -8.52 4.29 5.52
N ILE A 147 -7.97 4.57 4.35
CA ILE A 147 -8.19 3.81 3.12
C ILE A 147 -6.89 3.16 2.69
N ARG A 148 -6.92 1.85 2.43
CA ARG A 148 -5.76 1.06 2.01
C ARG A 148 -5.74 0.90 0.50
N ILE A 149 -4.62 1.22 -0.13
CA ILE A 149 -4.37 0.91 -1.54
C ILE A 149 -3.50 -0.35 -1.58
N GLU A 150 -4.12 -1.48 -1.94
CA GLU A 150 -3.49 -2.80 -1.98
C GLU A 150 -2.75 -3.05 -3.30
N GLN A 151 -3.12 -2.33 -4.36
CA GLN A 151 -2.46 -2.38 -5.67
C GLN A 151 -2.03 -0.98 -6.10
N LEU A 152 -0.72 -0.79 -6.23
CA LEU A 152 -0.14 0.49 -6.66
C LEU A 152 0.02 0.56 -8.19
N TYR A 153 0.15 -0.59 -8.86
CA TYR A 153 0.19 -0.62 -10.31
C TYR A 153 -0.39 -1.94 -10.88
N PRO A 154 -1.18 -1.92 -11.98
CA PRO A 154 -1.82 -0.72 -12.52
C PRO A 154 -2.66 -0.01 -11.45
N TYR A 155 -2.61 1.32 -11.45
CA TYR A 155 -3.30 2.08 -10.41
C TYR A 155 -4.83 1.99 -10.57
N PRO A 156 -5.57 1.66 -9.51
CA PRO A 156 -7.01 1.39 -9.57
C PRO A 156 -7.83 2.68 -9.41
N HIS A 157 -7.78 3.58 -10.39
CA HIS A 157 -8.43 4.89 -10.33
C HIS A 157 -9.90 4.84 -9.92
N GLU A 158 -10.67 3.93 -10.53
CA GLU A 158 -12.11 3.84 -10.28
C GLU A 158 -12.41 3.32 -8.86
N ASP A 159 -11.64 2.32 -8.39
CA ASP A 159 -11.82 1.78 -7.04
C ASP A 159 -11.43 2.81 -5.97
N VAL A 160 -10.39 3.62 -6.23
CA VAL A 160 -10.00 4.71 -5.32
C VAL A 160 -11.08 5.78 -5.29
N LYS A 161 -11.57 6.26 -6.44
CA LYS A 161 -12.67 7.24 -6.51
C LYS A 161 -13.90 6.75 -5.76
N LYS A 162 -14.30 5.50 -5.99
CA LYS A 162 -15.42 4.88 -5.29
C LYS A 162 -15.23 4.83 -3.78
N ALA A 163 -14.02 4.49 -3.32
CA ALA A 163 -13.71 4.47 -1.89
C ALA A 163 -13.71 5.87 -1.26
N LEU A 164 -13.44 6.92 -2.06
CA LEU A 164 -13.42 8.31 -1.63
C LEU A 164 -14.80 9.01 -1.73
N GLU A 165 -15.73 8.45 -2.47
CA GLU A 165 -17.06 9.04 -2.71
C GLU A 165 -17.79 9.48 -1.43
N PRO A 166 -17.81 8.67 -0.33
CA PRO A 166 -18.44 9.09 0.93
C PRO A 166 -17.80 10.31 1.60
N TYR A 167 -16.57 10.65 1.20
CA TYR A 167 -15.74 11.70 1.79
C TYR A 167 -15.54 12.91 0.87
N ALA A 168 -16.39 13.09 -0.15
CA ALA A 168 -16.26 14.18 -1.13
C ALA A 168 -16.29 15.59 -0.52
N HIS A 169 -16.82 15.74 0.70
CA HIS A 169 -16.84 17.00 1.46
C HIS A 169 -15.51 17.30 2.18
N VAL A 170 -14.62 16.30 2.31
CA VAL A 170 -13.35 16.45 3.00
C VAL A 170 -12.35 17.19 2.12
N THR A 171 -11.57 18.09 2.71
CA THR A 171 -10.51 18.84 2.02
C THR A 171 -9.11 18.44 2.47
N ASP A 172 -9.01 17.65 3.56
CA ASP A 172 -7.74 17.23 4.15
C ASP A 172 -7.46 15.75 3.82
N TYR A 173 -6.69 15.55 2.74
CA TYR A 173 -6.24 14.23 2.29
C TYR A 173 -4.74 14.09 2.50
N VAL A 174 -4.33 12.95 3.05
CA VAL A 174 -2.94 12.66 3.39
C VAL A 174 -2.55 11.30 2.84
N TRP A 175 -1.42 11.23 2.14
CA TRP A 175 -0.73 9.97 1.87
C TRP A 175 0.22 9.65 3.01
N CYS A 176 0.06 8.49 3.62
CA CYS A 176 0.93 8.00 4.69
C CYS A 176 1.73 6.79 4.22
N GLN A 177 3.04 6.82 4.39
CA GLN A 177 3.94 5.69 4.14
C GLN A 177 5.02 5.60 5.21
N GLU A 178 5.52 4.39 5.44
CA GLU A 178 6.61 4.14 6.40
C GLU A 178 7.98 4.50 5.83
N GLU A 179 8.12 4.37 4.53
CA GLU A 179 9.37 4.66 3.82
C GLU A 179 9.69 6.16 3.89
N PRO A 180 10.99 6.50 3.85
CA PRO A 180 11.41 7.87 3.73
C PRO A 180 10.83 8.59 2.51
N LEU A 181 10.75 9.91 2.58
CA LEU A 181 10.17 10.76 1.54
C LEU A 181 10.68 10.46 0.12
N ASN A 182 11.95 10.16 -0.03
CA ASN A 182 12.58 9.83 -1.32
C ASN A 182 12.44 8.38 -1.75
N GLN A 183 11.77 7.56 -0.97
CA GLN A 183 11.55 6.13 -1.19
C GLN A 183 10.04 5.82 -1.21
N GLY A 184 9.68 4.55 -1.41
CA GLY A 184 8.28 4.12 -1.40
C GLY A 184 7.47 4.61 -2.60
N ALA A 185 6.16 4.78 -2.39
CA ALA A 185 5.23 5.08 -3.47
C ALA A 185 5.06 6.57 -3.77
N TRP A 186 5.42 7.46 -2.86
CA TRP A 186 5.06 8.88 -2.94
C TRP A 186 5.37 9.51 -4.30
N TYR A 187 6.64 9.59 -4.67
CA TYR A 187 7.02 10.28 -5.92
C TYR A 187 6.59 9.54 -7.18
N CYS A 188 6.60 8.21 -7.14
CA CYS A 188 6.25 7.41 -8.32
C CYS A 188 4.74 7.37 -8.59
N SER A 189 3.91 7.52 -7.56
CA SER A 189 2.45 7.37 -7.66
C SER A 189 1.67 8.65 -7.40
N LYS A 190 2.33 9.75 -7.00
CA LYS A 190 1.66 11.00 -6.65
C LYS A 190 0.70 11.51 -7.74
N HIS A 191 1.12 11.47 -9.00
CA HIS A 191 0.27 11.88 -10.12
C HIS A 191 -1.02 11.04 -10.24
N ASN A 192 -0.97 9.75 -9.91
CA ASN A 192 -2.13 8.89 -9.87
C ASN A 192 -3.03 9.22 -8.66
N PHE A 193 -2.43 9.48 -7.51
CA PHE A 193 -3.17 9.89 -6.32
C PHE A 193 -3.92 11.20 -6.59
N ASP A 194 -3.21 12.21 -7.08
CA ASP A 194 -3.80 13.53 -7.39
C ASP A 194 -4.95 13.43 -8.40
N SER A 195 -4.84 12.56 -9.41
CA SER A 195 -5.89 12.38 -10.42
C SER A 195 -7.17 11.70 -9.91
N SER A 196 -7.11 11.10 -8.74
CA SER A 196 -8.25 10.43 -8.09
C SER A 196 -8.91 11.29 -7.02
N LEU A 197 -8.32 12.42 -6.68
CA LEU A 197 -8.85 13.39 -5.72
C LEU A 197 -9.70 14.46 -6.41
N PRO A 198 -10.56 15.16 -5.67
CA PRO A 198 -11.23 16.35 -6.17
C PRO A 198 -10.21 17.43 -6.61
N GLU A 199 -10.47 18.14 -7.69
CA GLU A 199 -9.54 19.10 -8.31
C GLU A 199 -9.03 20.21 -7.35
N HIS A 200 -9.83 20.59 -6.37
CA HIS A 200 -9.48 21.62 -5.38
C HIS A 200 -8.66 21.10 -4.21
N VAL A 201 -8.40 19.78 -4.14
CA VAL A 201 -7.70 19.14 -3.03
C VAL A 201 -6.25 18.88 -3.40
N LYS A 202 -5.35 19.23 -2.49
CA LYS A 202 -3.93 18.86 -2.58
C LYS A 202 -3.63 17.74 -1.60
N LEU A 203 -3.07 16.64 -2.11
CA LEU A 203 -2.62 15.55 -1.26
C LEU A 203 -1.40 15.99 -0.44
N LYS A 204 -1.50 15.87 0.87
CA LYS A 204 -0.40 16.07 1.81
C LYS A 204 0.41 14.78 1.95
N TYR A 205 1.63 14.90 2.41
CA TYR A 205 2.51 13.76 2.72
C TYR A 205 2.72 13.64 4.21
N ALA A 206 2.63 12.42 4.72
CA ALA A 206 3.05 12.05 6.06
C ALA A 206 3.98 10.84 5.97
N GLY A 207 5.18 10.97 6.48
CA GLY A 207 6.20 9.92 6.39
C GLY A 207 7.51 10.39 7.00
N ARG A 208 8.51 9.53 6.93
CA ARG A 208 9.85 9.85 7.41
C ARG A 208 10.54 10.88 6.50
N PRO A 209 11.47 11.69 7.04
CA PRO A 209 12.31 12.54 6.21
C PRO A 209 13.13 11.72 5.22
N ALA A 210 13.63 12.35 4.16
CA ALA A 210 14.46 11.70 3.16
C ALA A 210 15.69 11.04 3.79
N SER A 211 16.01 9.83 3.33
CA SER A 211 17.13 9.04 3.81
C SER A 211 17.81 8.29 2.68
N ALA A 212 19.13 8.21 2.71
CA ALA A 212 19.90 7.38 1.78
C ALA A 212 19.87 5.89 2.14
N SER A 213 19.62 5.58 3.42
CA SER A 213 19.56 4.21 3.91
C SER A 213 18.20 3.55 3.63
N PRO A 214 18.15 2.25 3.30
CA PRO A 214 16.92 1.50 3.15
C PRO A 214 16.24 1.15 4.48
N ALA A 215 16.92 1.33 5.59
CA ALA A 215 16.42 1.04 6.93
C ALA A 215 17.15 1.88 7.98
N VAL A 216 16.50 2.07 9.12
CA VAL A 216 17.11 2.71 10.28
C VAL A 216 18.07 1.73 10.96
N GLY A 217 19.29 2.16 11.27
CA GLY A 217 20.33 1.29 11.83
C GLY A 217 20.08 0.87 13.29
N TYR A 218 19.27 1.63 14.05
CA TYR A 218 18.96 1.37 15.45
C TYR A 218 17.46 1.21 15.68
N MET A 219 17.07 0.16 16.39
CA MET A 219 15.67 -0.11 16.71
C MET A 219 15.02 1.02 17.52
N SER A 220 15.75 1.61 18.46
CA SER A 220 15.24 2.73 19.26
C SER A 220 14.88 3.96 18.41
N LEU A 221 15.71 4.25 17.40
CA LEU A 221 15.43 5.33 16.46
C LEU A 221 14.25 4.99 15.55
N HIS A 222 14.17 3.73 15.08
CA HIS A 222 13.03 3.24 14.31
C HIS A 222 11.73 3.44 15.07
N THR A 223 11.66 2.95 16.31
CA THR A 223 10.47 3.05 17.18
C THR A 223 10.06 4.51 17.41
N LYS A 224 11.04 5.39 17.67
CA LYS A 224 10.77 6.82 17.84
C LYS A 224 10.16 7.44 16.57
N GLN A 225 10.75 7.15 15.42
CA GLN A 225 10.25 7.69 14.14
C GLN A 225 8.87 7.13 13.77
N GLN A 226 8.62 5.84 14.03
CA GLN A 226 7.32 5.22 13.77
C GLN A 226 6.23 5.86 14.63
N LYS A 227 6.52 6.02 15.93
CA LYS A 227 5.61 6.67 16.86
C LYS A 227 5.31 8.10 16.42
N GLN A 228 6.33 8.88 16.07
CA GLN A 228 6.17 10.25 15.59
C GLN A 228 5.29 10.31 14.33
N LEU A 229 5.51 9.42 13.36
CA LEU A 229 4.71 9.34 12.13
C LEU A 229 3.21 9.14 12.44
N VAL A 230 2.92 8.23 13.35
CA VAL A 230 1.53 7.92 13.74
C VAL A 230 0.91 9.05 14.54
N GLU A 231 1.68 9.66 15.45
CA GLU A 231 1.25 10.82 16.25
C GLU A 231 0.98 12.05 15.37
N ASP A 232 1.83 12.32 14.39
CA ASP A 232 1.68 13.47 13.48
C ASP A 232 0.36 13.39 12.68
N LEU A 233 -0.13 12.18 12.40
CA LEU A 233 -1.41 11.97 11.73
C LEU A 233 -2.62 12.07 12.67
N SER A 234 -2.45 11.71 13.94
CA SER A 234 -3.49 11.80 14.96
C SER A 234 -3.55 13.18 15.60
N LEU A 235 -2.42 13.90 15.68
CA LEU A 235 -2.24 15.15 16.40
C LEU A 235 -2.25 16.39 15.50
N ILE A 236 -2.43 16.27 14.20
CA ILE A 236 -2.52 17.50 13.40
C ILE A 236 -3.78 18.22 13.83
N HIS A 237 -3.58 19.06 14.84
CA HIS A 237 -4.51 20.11 15.19
C HIS A 237 -4.76 20.96 13.95
N ILE A 238 -6.01 21.04 13.60
CA ILE A 238 -6.52 22.01 12.63
C ILE A 238 -6.36 23.40 13.23
#